data_e8ff234d37bdde3a2fd5bf9795f6e764
#
_entry.id   e8ff234d37bdde3a2fd5bf9795f6e764
#
_cell.length_a   1.000
_cell.length_b   1.000
_cell.length_c   1.000
_cell.angle_alpha   90.00
_cell.angle_beta   90.00
_cell.angle_gamma   90.00
#
_symmetry.space_group_name_H-M   'P 1'
#
loop_
_entity.id
_entity.type
_entity.pdbx_description
1 polymer ?
#
loop_
_entity_poly.entity_id
_entity_poly.type
_entity_poly.pdbx_seq_one_letter_code
_entity_poly.pdbx_strand_id
1 'polypeptide(L)'
;TFDRLHRNARYLLDVRPAGRWPAECFYYAGGVPAIMEEIKDHLHLDVMTVTGKTLGENLAELRENGFYEKCSGWLAKFNERYGTSITKEDIIRPYDKAIGTDGSIAVLRGNLAPEGAVIKHTACPKEMFHAVLRARPFDSEEECLDAVLKHKVQKGDAVFIRYEGPNCLLYTSPSPRDS
;
A
#
# COMPACT_ATOMS: atom_id res chain seq x y z
N THR A 1 11.17 4.16 16.09
CA THR A 1 10.45 5.39 15.65
C THR A 1 9.34 5.05 14.67
N PHE A 2 9.59 4.30 13.59
CA PHE A 2 8.59 3.91 12.58
C PHE A 2 7.36 3.23 13.22
N ASP A 3 7.56 2.15 14.00
CA ASP A 3 6.47 1.41 14.67
C ASP A 3 5.58 2.34 15.51
N ARG A 4 6.18 3.27 16.25
CA ARG A 4 5.43 4.23 17.08
C ARG A 4 4.57 5.18 16.24
N LEU A 5 5.12 5.74 15.17
CA LEU A 5 4.39 6.67 14.30
C LEU A 5 3.27 5.97 13.56
N HIS A 6 3.55 4.77 13.08
CA HIS A 6 2.63 3.96 12.33
C HIS A 6 1.38 3.55 13.12
N ARG A 7 1.53 3.18 14.41
CA ARG A 7 0.41 2.82 15.30
C ARG A 7 -0.59 3.95 15.51
N ASN A 8 -0.18 5.21 15.30
CA ASN A 8 -1.02 6.39 15.44
C ASN A 8 -1.48 6.96 14.09
N ALA A 9 -1.03 6.38 12.97
CA ALA A 9 -1.41 6.82 11.65
C ALA A 9 -2.77 6.23 11.26
N ARG A 10 -3.62 7.05 10.64
CA ARG A 10 -4.88 6.58 10.07
C ARG A 10 -4.66 6.02 8.67
N TYR A 11 -5.43 4.99 8.34
CA TYR A 11 -5.40 4.35 7.03
C TYR A 11 -6.54 4.92 6.17
N LEU A 12 -6.19 5.64 5.11
CA LEU A 12 -7.15 6.41 4.30
C LEU A 12 -7.37 5.82 2.90
N LEU A 13 -6.43 5.02 2.38
CA LEU A 13 -6.38 4.66 0.97
C LEU A 13 -7.03 3.30 0.69
N ASP A 14 -8.13 3.27 -0.08
CA ASP A 14 -8.86 2.05 -0.45
C ASP A 14 -8.40 1.53 -1.83
N VAL A 15 -7.11 1.16 -1.93
CA VAL A 15 -6.46 0.71 -3.18
C VAL A 15 -5.84 -0.68 -3.01
N ARG A 16 -5.90 -1.49 -4.06
CA ARG A 16 -5.28 -2.82 -4.09
C ARG A 16 -3.80 -2.78 -3.73
N PRO A 17 -3.27 -3.84 -3.06
CA PRO A 17 -3.88 -5.13 -2.76
C PRO A 17 -4.79 -5.15 -1.51
N ALA A 18 -4.72 -4.14 -0.63
CA ALA A 18 -5.49 -4.10 0.61
C ALA A 18 -6.91 -3.54 0.45
N GLY A 19 -7.15 -2.76 -0.60
CA GLY A 19 -8.42 -2.11 -0.89
C GLY A 19 -9.07 -2.59 -2.18
N ARG A 20 -10.12 -1.89 -2.60
CA ARG A 20 -10.98 -2.28 -3.71
C ARG A 20 -10.47 -1.81 -5.08
N TRP A 21 -9.92 -0.61 -5.15
CA TRP A 21 -9.69 0.10 -6.41
C TRP A 21 -8.29 -0.16 -6.97
N PRO A 22 -8.11 -0.15 -8.29
CA PRO A 22 -6.79 -0.23 -8.90
C PRO A 22 -5.95 1.03 -8.63
N ALA A 23 -4.62 0.89 -8.71
CA ALA A 23 -3.67 1.97 -8.42
C ALA A 23 -3.86 3.21 -9.31
N GLU A 24 -4.36 3.06 -10.54
CA GLU A 24 -4.66 4.19 -11.42
C GLU A 24 -5.75 5.10 -10.84
N CYS A 25 -6.75 4.53 -10.15
CA CYS A 25 -7.79 5.31 -9.48
C CYS A 25 -7.22 6.20 -8.38
N PHE A 26 -6.15 5.77 -7.71
CA PHE A 26 -5.45 6.61 -6.73
C PHE A 26 -4.91 7.89 -7.37
N TYR A 27 -4.28 7.77 -8.54
CA TYR A 27 -3.82 8.95 -9.28
C TYR A 27 -4.99 9.86 -9.70
N TYR A 28 -6.10 9.28 -10.18
CA TYR A 28 -7.30 10.02 -10.56
C TYR A 28 -7.99 10.70 -9.37
N ALA A 29 -7.80 10.19 -8.15
CA ALA A 29 -8.25 10.83 -6.92
C ALA A 29 -7.33 11.97 -6.43
N GLY A 30 -6.23 12.26 -7.15
CA GLY A 30 -5.25 13.29 -6.83
C GLY A 30 -3.94 12.76 -6.21
N GLY A 31 -3.79 11.44 -6.09
CA GLY A 31 -2.54 10.79 -5.70
C GLY A 31 -2.03 11.17 -4.30
N VAL A 32 -0.71 11.12 -4.14
CA VAL A 32 -0.04 11.49 -2.88
C VAL A 32 -0.35 12.93 -2.46
N PRO A 33 -0.39 13.94 -3.35
CA PRO A 33 -0.78 15.29 -2.96
C PRO A 33 -2.16 15.36 -2.31
N ALA A 34 -3.14 14.60 -2.79
CA ALA A 34 -4.47 14.57 -2.19
C ALA A 34 -4.48 13.95 -0.79
N ILE A 35 -3.64 12.94 -0.53
CA ILE A 35 -3.45 12.42 0.84
C ILE A 35 -2.81 13.49 1.73
N MET A 36 -1.80 14.20 1.24
CA MET A 36 -1.14 15.26 2.00
C MET A 36 -2.11 16.39 2.36
N GLU A 37 -3.07 16.73 1.49
CA GLU A 37 -4.14 17.68 1.82
C GLU A 37 -5.05 17.16 2.95
N GLU A 38 -5.40 15.88 2.95
CA GLU A 38 -6.24 15.27 4.00
C GLU A 38 -5.54 15.24 5.37
N ILE A 39 -4.21 15.11 5.39
CA ILE A 39 -3.41 15.01 6.62
C ILE A 39 -2.57 16.25 6.89
N LYS A 40 -2.84 17.38 6.23
CA LYS A 40 -2.00 18.59 6.29
C LYS A 40 -1.72 19.10 7.69
N ASP A 41 -2.70 18.96 8.61
CA ASP A 41 -2.57 19.38 10.00
C ASP A 41 -1.57 18.52 10.81
N HIS A 42 -1.13 17.38 10.23
CA HIS A 42 -0.11 16.49 10.77
C HIS A 42 1.22 16.58 10.03
N LEU A 43 1.36 17.49 9.06
CA LEU A 43 2.56 17.67 8.25
C LEU A 43 3.30 18.95 8.62
N HIS A 44 4.61 18.93 8.48
CA HIS A 44 5.46 20.10 8.56
C HIS A 44 5.44 20.81 7.20
N LEU A 45 4.49 21.72 7.00
CA LEU A 45 4.29 22.40 5.71
C LEU A 45 5.36 23.43 5.37
N ASP A 46 6.13 23.86 6.35
CA ASP A 46 7.22 24.83 6.27
C ASP A 46 8.56 24.22 5.85
N VAL A 47 8.67 22.88 5.77
CA VAL A 47 9.94 22.23 5.37
C VAL A 47 10.23 22.45 3.89
N MET A 48 11.50 22.77 3.61
CA MET A 48 12.01 22.94 2.26
C MET A 48 12.06 21.60 1.51
N THR A 49 11.63 21.59 0.27
CA THR A 49 11.64 20.42 -0.60
C THR A 49 12.68 20.56 -1.73
N VAL A 50 12.86 19.50 -2.50
CA VAL A 50 13.79 19.48 -3.67
C VAL A 50 13.40 20.47 -4.77
N THR A 51 12.17 20.99 -4.77
CA THR A 51 11.71 21.99 -5.74
C THR A 51 12.22 23.40 -5.43
N GLY A 52 12.89 23.60 -4.28
CA GLY A 52 13.26 24.91 -3.77
C GLY A 52 12.09 25.71 -3.16
N LYS A 53 10.96 25.06 -2.99
CA LYS A 53 9.76 25.58 -2.30
C LYS A 53 9.47 24.75 -1.06
N THR A 54 8.71 25.29 -0.14
CA THR A 54 8.21 24.52 1.02
C THR A 54 7.15 23.51 0.56
N LEU A 55 6.87 22.52 1.41
CA LEU A 55 5.79 21.54 1.13
C LEU A 55 4.44 22.24 0.97
N GLY A 56 4.15 23.23 1.83
CA GLY A 56 2.92 24.02 1.74
C GLY A 56 2.78 24.79 0.44
N GLU A 57 3.86 25.42 -0.04
CA GLU A 57 3.88 26.13 -1.34
C GLU A 57 3.66 25.17 -2.50
N ASN A 58 4.28 23.98 -2.49
CA ASN A 58 4.04 22.98 -3.54
C ASN A 58 2.58 22.50 -3.57
N LEU A 59 1.96 22.28 -2.42
CA LEU A 59 0.54 21.89 -2.36
C LEU A 59 -0.38 23.03 -2.82
N ALA A 60 -0.05 24.30 -2.49
CA ALA A 60 -0.79 25.47 -2.97
C ALA A 60 -0.72 25.59 -4.50
N GLU A 61 0.47 25.43 -5.07
CA GLU A 61 0.65 25.47 -6.53
C GLU A 61 -0.16 24.39 -7.25
N LEU A 62 -0.26 23.17 -6.69
CA LEU A 62 -1.08 22.11 -7.26
C LEU A 62 -2.58 22.44 -7.24
N ARG A 63 -3.07 23.18 -6.25
CA ARG A 63 -4.44 23.69 -6.23
C ARG A 63 -4.68 24.74 -7.31
N GLU A 64 -3.72 25.66 -7.48
CA GLU A 64 -3.85 26.81 -8.37
C GLU A 64 -3.67 26.43 -9.85
N ASN A 65 -2.84 25.43 -10.17
CA ASN A 65 -2.53 25.06 -11.55
C ASN A 65 -3.53 24.06 -12.18
N GLY A 66 -4.63 23.75 -11.50
CA GLY A 66 -5.68 22.86 -12.01
C GLY A 66 -5.34 21.38 -11.97
N PHE A 67 -4.38 20.96 -11.13
CA PHE A 67 -4.01 19.55 -11.02
C PHE A 67 -5.17 18.67 -10.58
N TYR A 68 -5.91 19.06 -9.55
CA TYR A 68 -7.02 18.28 -9.02
C TYR A 68 -8.22 18.22 -9.98
N GLU A 69 -8.47 19.28 -10.74
CA GLU A 69 -9.49 19.32 -11.80
C GLU A 69 -9.15 18.33 -12.92
N LYS A 70 -7.88 18.25 -13.33
CA LYS A 70 -7.42 17.25 -14.30
C LYS A 70 -7.60 15.83 -13.78
N CYS A 71 -7.25 15.57 -12.52
CA CYS A 71 -7.43 14.27 -11.87
C CYS A 71 -8.92 13.87 -11.85
N SER A 72 -9.81 14.78 -11.45
CA SER A 72 -11.26 14.57 -11.45
C SER A 72 -11.79 14.29 -12.85
N GLY A 73 -11.27 14.97 -13.87
CA GLY A 73 -11.61 14.71 -15.27
C GLY A 73 -11.23 13.28 -15.74
N TRP A 74 -10.10 12.75 -15.28
CA TRP A 74 -9.73 11.37 -15.57
C TRP A 74 -10.57 10.36 -14.79
N LEU A 75 -10.94 10.66 -13.54
CA LEU A 75 -11.85 9.82 -12.77
C LEU A 75 -13.23 9.73 -13.43
N ALA A 76 -13.73 10.85 -13.97
CA ALA A 76 -14.98 10.88 -14.73
C ALA A 76 -14.92 9.99 -15.99
N LYS A 77 -13.82 10.06 -16.75
CA LYS A 77 -13.60 9.19 -17.91
C LYS A 77 -13.48 7.71 -17.54
N PHE A 78 -12.86 7.41 -16.41
CA PHE A 78 -12.81 6.05 -15.88
C PHE A 78 -14.22 5.55 -15.55
N ASN A 79 -15.01 6.36 -14.84
CA ASN A 79 -16.39 6.02 -14.52
C ASN A 79 -17.24 5.77 -15.77
N GLU A 80 -17.13 6.63 -16.78
CA GLU A 80 -17.81 6.45 -18.06
C GLU A 80 -17.41 5.15 -18.76
N ARG A 81 -16.10 4.88 -18.83
CA ARG A 81 -15.55 3.69 -19.51
C ARG A 81 -15.99 2.37 -18.88
N TYR A 82 -16.05 2.32 -17.54
CA TYR A 82 -16.32 1.09 -16.79
C TYR A 82 -17.73 1.03 -16.18
N GLY A 83 -18.59 2.02 -16.46
CA GLY A 83 -19.95 2.08 -15.93
C GLY A 83 -19.99 2.18 -14.40
N THR A 84 -19.01 2.89 -13.80
CA THR A 84 -18.91 3.07 -12.36
C THR A 84 -19.29 4.51 -11.96
N SER A 85 -19.45 4.77 -10.66
CA SER A 85 -19.75 6.10 -10.10
C SER A 85 -18.89 6.40 -8.88
N ILE A 86 -17.61 5.98 -8.92
CA ILE A 86 -16.68 6.21 -7.83
C ILE A 86 -16.29 7.68 -7.72
N THR A 87 -16.17 8.13 -6.48
CA THR A 87 -15.74 9.48 -6.12
C THR A 87 -14.31 9.47 -5.58
N LYS A 88 -13.72 10.65 -5.40
CA LYS A 88 -12.42 10.79 -4.72
C LYS A 88 -12.47 10.15 -3.33
N GLU A 89 -13.55 10.39 -2.58
CA GLU A 89 -13.74 9.91 -1.20
C GLU A 89 -13.88 8.38 -1.10
N ASP A 90 -14.29 7.71 -2.17
CA ASP A 90 -14.31 6.24 -2.22
C ASP A 90 -12.90 5.65 -2.29
N ILE A 91 -11.94 6.42 -2.79
CA ILE A 91 -10.55 6.01 -3.01
C ILE A 91 -9.64 6.51 -1.89
N ILE A 92 -9.72 7.81 -1.59
CA ILE A 92 -8.99 8.50 -0.50
C ILE A 92 -10.04 8.97 0.51
N ARG A 93 -10.15 8.28 1.63
CA ARG A 93 -11.10 8.63 2.69
C ARG A 93 -10.71 9.94 3.36
N PRO A 94 -11.68 10.79 3.74
CA PRO A 94 -11.43 11.89 4.65
C PRO A 94 -10.79 11.39 5.96
N TYR A 95 -9.96 12.21 6.57
CA TYR A 95 -9.20 11.84 7.76
C TYR A 95 -10.10 11.40 8.93
N ASP A 96 -11.25 12.05 9.12
CA ASP A 96 -12.25 11.73 10.16
C ASP A 96 -13.03 10.43 9.86
N LYS A 97 -13.06 9.99 8.59
CA LYS A 97 -13.73 8.77 8.09
C LYS A 97 -12.76 7.73 7.58
N ALA A 98 -11.58 7.65 8.20
CA ALA A 98 -10.54 6.70 7.84
C ALA A 98 -11.06 5.25 7.78
N ILE A 99 -10.45 4.42 6.95
CA ILE A 99 -10.76 2.98 6.84
C ILE A 99 -10.34 2.25 8.12
N GLY A 100 -9.24 2.68 8.72
CA GLY A 100 -8.72 2.13 9.97
C GLY A 100 -7.95 3.17 10.78
N THR A 101 -7.77 2.87 12.06
CA THR A 101 -7.11 3.74 13.05
C THR A 101 -5.62 3.47 13.16
N ASP A 102 -5.17 2.33 12.61
CA ASP A 102 -3.76 1.93 12.56
C ASP A 102 -3.25 2.04 11.13
N GLY A 103 -1.97 2.27 10.95
CA GLY A 103 -1.37 2.25 9.62
C GLY A 103 -1.42 0.85 8.98
N SER A 104 -1.05 0.74 7.70
CA SER A 104 -1.20 -0.50 6.94
C SER A 104 -0.08 -1.53 7.14
N ILE A 105 1.04 -1.11 7.72
CA ILE A 105 2.22 -1.97 7.99
C ILE A 105 2.36 -2.14 9.50
N ALA A 106 2.63 -3.35 9.98
CA ALA A 106 2.93 -3.59 11.39
C ALA A 106 4.33 -4.18 11.56
N VAL A 107 5.01 -3.80 12.63
CA VAL A 107 6.26 -4.42 13.06
C VAL A 107 5.92 -5.50 14.06
N LEU A 108 6.19 -6.74 13.69
CA LEU A 108 5.96 -7.92 14.53
C LEU A 108 7.23 -8.34 15.25
N ARG A 109 7.07 -8.93 16.43
CA ARG A 109 8.16 -9.53 17.20
C ARG A 109 7.68 -10.84 17.79
N GLY A 110 8.57 -11.82 17.81
CA GLY A 110 8.29 -13.14 18.35
C GLY A 110 9.50 -14.05 18.26
N ASN A 111 9.33 -15.31 18.68
CA ASN A 111 10.40 -16.30 18.66
C ASN A 111 10.92 -16.61 17.23
N LEU A 112 10.07 -16.48 16.22
CA LEU A 112 10.46 -16.66 14.81
C LEU A 112 11.26 -15.46 14.28
N ALA A 113 10.95 -14.25 14.74
CA ALA A 113 11.60 -13.01 14.32
C ALA A 113 11.88 -12.11 15.55
N PRO A 114 12.86 -12.43 16.39
CA PRO A 114 13.12 -11.70 17.64
C PRO A 114 13.58 -10.26 17.39
N GLU A 115 14.29 -10.02 16.31
CA GLU A 115 14.73 -8.67 15.91
C GLU A 115 13.64 -7.87 15.17
N GLY A 116 12.57 -8.53 14.78
CA GLY A 116 11.42 -7.93 14.12
C GLY A 116 11.17 -8.46 12.72
N ALA A 117 9.90 -8.37 12.31
CA ALA A 117 9.44 -8.64 10.96
C ALA A 117 8.42 -7.57 10.58
N VAL A 118 8.17 -7.39 9.30
CA VAL A 118 7.22 -6.41 8.77
C VAL A 118 6.09 -7.13 8.04
N ILE A 119 4.86 -6.74 8.32
CA ILE A 119 3.68 -7.25 7.63
C ILE A 119 2.80 -6.08 7.17
N LYS A 120 2.24 -6.21 5.97
CA LYS A 120 1.11 -5.39 5.54
C LYS A 120 -0.19 -6.00 6.05
N HIS A 121 -0.51 -5.74 7.34
CA HIS A 121 -1.62 -6.40 8.02
C HIS A 121 -3.00 -6.08 7.42
N THR A 122 -3.16 -4.94 6.75
CA THR A 122 -4.40 -4.57 6.07
C THR A 122 -4.72 -5.44 4.85
N ALA A 123 -3.72 -6.15 4.31
CA ALA A 123 -3.91 -7.13 3.24
C ALA A 123 -4.07 -8.57 3.77
N CYS A 124 -3.94 -8.78 5.07
CA CYS A 124 -4.10 -10.09 5.70
C CYS A 124 -5.57 -10.29 6.13
N PRO A 125 -6.22 -11.39 5.76
CA PRO A 125 -7.55 -11.72 6.26
C PRO A 125 -7.55 -11.82 7.79
N LYS A 126 -8.59 -11.29 8.44
CA LYS A 126 -8.65 -11.22 9.91
C LYS A 126 -8.59 -12.59 10.59
N GLU A 127 -9.16 -13.60 9.96
CA GLU A 127 -9.12 -14.99 10.42
C GLU A 127 -7.70 -15.58 10.44
N MET A 128 -6.77 -14.99 9.68
CA MET A 128 -5.37 -15.42 9.64
C MET A 128 -4.49 -14.77 10.70
N PHE A 129 -5.02 -13.82 11.50
CA PHE A 129 -4.27 -13.20 12.59
C PHE A 129 -3.95 -14.19 13.72
N HIS A 130 -4.76 -15.24 13.86
CA HIS A 130 -4.56 -16.32 14.81
C HIS A 130 -4.80 -17.64 14.07
N ALA A 131 -3.74 -18.23 13.54
CA ALA A 131 -3.83 -19.48 12.80
C ALA A 131 -2.67 -20.41 13.14
N VAL A 132 -2.94 -21.71 13.17
CA VAL A 132 -1.93 -22.76 13.22
C VAL A 132 -1.83 -23.36 11.84
N LEU A 133 -0.67 -23.21 11.21
CA LEU A 133 -0.42 -23.59 9.82
C LEU A 133 0.75 -24.56 9.75
N ARG A 134 0.80 -25.37 8.69
CA ARG A 134 1.93 -26.27 8.42
C ARG A 134 3.04 -25.48 7.71
N ALA A 135 4.20 -25.36 8.30
CA ALA A 135 5.36 -24.71 7.69
C ALA A 135 5.83 -25.44 6.44
N ARG A 136 6.00 -24.69 5.34
CA ARG A 136 6.55 -25.16 4.05
C ARG A 136 7.73 -24.28 3.67
N PRO A 137 8.95 -24.57 4.18
CA PRO A 137 10.14 -23.82 3.82
C PRO A 137 10.68 -24.24 2.47
N PHE A 138 11.19 -23.27 1.72
CA PHE A 138 11.92 -23.41 0.46
C PHE A 138 13.21 -22.61 0.56
N ASP A 139 14.27 -23.07 -0.07
CA ASP A 139 15.60 -22.45 0.02
C ASP A 139 15.87 -21.48 -1.12
N SER A 140 14.94 -21.38 -2.08
CA SER A 140 14.93 -20.35 -3.12
C SER A 140 13.51 -20.02 -3.61
N GLU A 141 13.38 -18.92 -4.32
CA GLU A 141 12.14 -18.51 -5.00
C GLU A 141 11.76 -19.52 -6.09
N GLU A 142 12.74 -20.00 -6.88
CA GLU A 142 12.53 -20.93 -7.97
C GLU A 142 11.99 -22.27 -7.46
N GLU A 143 12.52 -22.77 -6.34
CA GLU A 143 12.01 -23.99 -5.70
C GLU A 143 10.56 -23.81 -5.25
N CYS A 144 10.26 -22.66 -4.64
CA CYS A 144 8.92 -22.32 -4.21
C CYS A 144 7.95 -22.23 -5.40
N LEU A 145 8.33 -21.54 -6.47
CA LEU A 145 7.53 -21.38 -7.68
C LEU A 145 7.25 -22.75 -8.33
N ASP A 146 8.28 -23.60 -8.46
CA ASP A 146 8.10 -24.97 -8.99
C ASP A 146 7.11 -25.79 -8.15
N ALA A 147 7.19 -25.66 -6.82
CA ALA A 147 6.27 -26.34 -5.91
C ALA A 147 4.82 -25.84 -6.05
N VAL A 148 4.63 -24.54 -6.24
CA VAL A 148 3.30 -23.93 -6.47
C VAL A 148 2.73 -24.39 -7.81
N LEU A 149 3.52 -24.33 -8.89
CA LEU A 149 3.10 -24.76 -10.23
C LEU A 149 2.77 -26.26 -10.28
N LYS A 150 3.45 -27.08 -9.50
CA LYS A 150 3.20 -28.52 -9.36
C LYS A 150 2.12 -28.86 -8.32
N HIS A 151 1.39 -27.87 -7.81
CA HIS A 151 0.34 -28.03 -6.80
C HIS A 151 0.79 -28.75 -5.51
N LYS A 152 2.07 -28.65 -5.15
CA LYS A 152 2.62 -29.24 -3.92
C LYS A 152 2.33 -28.41 -2.66
N VAL A 153 1.98 -27.12 -2.85
CA VAL A 153 1.52 -26.23 -1.79
C VAL A 153 0.00 -26.38 -1.66
N GLN A 154 -0.49 -26.56 -0.44
CA GLN A 154 -1.89 -26.84 -0.16
C GLN A 154 -2.49 -25.83 0.79
N LYS A 155 -3.83 -25.77 0.82
CA LYS A 155 -4.55 -24.95 1.81
C LYS A 155 -4.12 -25.37 3.24
N GLY A 156 -3.77 -24.38 4.07
CA GLY A 156 -3.26 -24.59 5.42
C GLY A 156 -1.73 -24.63 5.51
N ASP A 157 -1.03 -24.49 4.38
CA ASP A 157 0.42 -24.30 4.39
C ASP A 157 0.78 -22.83 4.59
N ALA A 158 1.83 -22.59 5.38
CA ALA A 158 2.54 -21.32 5.48
C ALA A 158 3.86 -21.44 4.70
N VAL A 159 3.96 -20.72 3.62
CA VAL A 159 5.13 -20.75 2.72
C VAL A 159 6.20 -19.81 3.26
N PHE A 160 7.44 -20.31 3.37
CA PHE A 160 8.62 -19.55 3.76
C PHE A 160 9.69 -19.69 2.69
N ILE A 161 10.14 -18.59 2.11
CA ILE A 161 11.31 -18.55 1.25
C ILE A 161 12.49 -18.08 2.09
N ARG A 162 13.56 -18.86 2.13
CA ARG A 162 14.75 -18.61 2.96
C ARG A 162 15.91 -18.16 2.08
N TYR A 163 16.90 -17.51 2.72
CA TYR A 163 18.19 -17.13 2.12
C TYR A 163 18.15 -16.09 1.01
N GLU A 164 16.98 -15.50 0.72
CA GLU A 164 16.83 -14.50 -0.34
C GLU A 164 17.31 -13.10 0.10
N GLY A 165 17.18 -12.77 1.38
CA GLY A 165 17.65 -11.50 1.95
C GLY A 165 17.23 -10.26 1.13
N PRO A 166 18.10 -9.23 1.05
CA PRO A 166 17.80 -8.02 0.29
C PRO A 166 17.87 -8.17 -1.24
N ASN A 167 18.40 -9.27 -1.75
CA ASN A 167 18.40 -9.61 -3.18
C ASN A 167 17.09 -10.31 -3.63
N CYS A 168 16.05 -10.20 -2.80
CA CYS A 168 14.75 -10.85 -2.95
C CYS A 168 14.01 -10.46 -4.23
N LEU A 169 13.03 -11.28 -4.54
CA LEU A 169 11.87 -11.23 -5.46
C LEU A 169 11.64 -9.93 -6.28
N LEU A 170 11.94 -8.76 -5.74
CA LEU A 170 11.68 -7.46 -6.40
C LEU A 170 12.72 -7.10 -7.46
N TYR A 171 13.89 -7.79 -7.47
CA TYR A 171 14.99 -7.49 -8.39
C TYR A 171 15.25 -8.59 -9.40
N THR A 172 14.77 -9.80 -9.15
CA THR A 172 15.05 -10.98 -9.96
C THR A 172 13.85 -11.46 -10.78
N SER A 173 12.63 -11.15 -10.36
CA SER A 173 11.43 -11.47 -11.13
C SER A 173 11.20 -10.44 -12.24
N PRO A 174 11.07 -10.85 -13.52
CA PRO A 174 10.68 -9.94 -14.58
C PRO A 174 9.34 -9.29 -14.23
N SER A 175 9.28 -7.98 -14.38
CA SER A 175 8.03 -7.25 -14.22
C SER A 175 7.00 -7.75 -15.24
N PRO A 176 5.70 -7.88 -14.87
CA PRO A 176 4.65 -8.16 -15.86
C PRO A 176 4.57 -7.14 -17.01
N ARG A 177 5.35 -6.04 -16.92
CA ARG A 177 5.48 -5.05 -17.99
C ARG A 177 6.60 -5.39 -19.01
N ASP A 178 7.45 -6.36 -18.67
CA ASP A 178 8.61 -6.75 -19.48
C ASP A 178 8.32 -8.02 -20.31
N SER A 179 7.08 -8.51 -20.27
CA SER A 179 6.57 -9.67 -21.03
C SER A 179 5.58 -9.28 -22.11
#